data_b45c3100d94f6e1aacd5ff80e3580088
#
_entry.id   b45c3100d94f6e1aacd5ff80e3580088
#
_cell.length_a   1.000
_cell.length_b   1.000
_cell.length_c   1.000
_cell.angle_alpha   90.00
_cell.angle_beta   90.00
_cell.angle_gamma   90.00
#
_symmetry.space_group_name_H-M   'P 1'
#
loop_
_entity.id
_entity.type
_entity.pdbx_description
1 polymer ?
#
loop_
_entity_poly.entity_id
_entity_poly.type
_entity_poly.pdbx_seq_one_letter_code
_entity_poly.pdbx_strand_id
1 'polypeptide(L)'
;MQPAAVPPIETDRLLLRVPLPQDRLPLHAMWADPAVMADLGPVKNAAESDASIARHAAYAPLGFRAVILRESGATIGFCGLKPGAPDTPIAGMLEIGWMLAVPYWGGGYAREAAAAAIAWGWANRPAEAIVAITAEQNAKSRRLMERLGMRHEPTMTFDHASFAADDPRRRSVTYRIARPS
;
A
#
# COMPACT_ATOMS: atom_id res chain seq x y z
N MET A 1 10.85 26.25 8.95
CA MET A 1 10.98 25.04 9.77
C MET A 1 10.90 23.84 8.82
N GLN A 2 11.98 23.11 8.62
CA GLN A 2 11.93 21.89 7.80
C GLN A 2 11.02 20.89 8.48
N PRO A 3 10.12 20.21 7.75
CA PRO A 3 9.34 19.14 8.34
C PRO A 3 10.30 18.09 8.91
N ALA A 4 10.01 17.63 10.13
CA ALA A 4 10.82 16.59 10.76
C ALA A 4 10.94 15.39 9.81
N ALA A 5 12.18 14.95 9.59
CA ALA A 5 12.45 13.83 8.71
C ALA A 5 11.65 12.60 9.21
N VAL A 6 10.84 12.01 8.33
CA VAL A 6 10.10 10.78 8.65
C VAL A 6 11.12 9.64 8.75
N PRO A 7 11.33 9.05 9.94
CA PRO A 7 12.33 7.99 10.09
C PRO A 7 11.95 6.76 9.25
N PRO A 8 12.93 6.06 8.69
CA PRO A 8 12.68 4.82 7.95
C PRO A 8 12.17 3.72 8.88
N ILE A 9 11.51 2.72 8.29
CA ILE A 9 11.16 1.48 8.96
C ILE A 9 12.13 0.41 8.45
N GLU A 10 12.82 -0.24 9.36
CA GLU A 10 13.78 -1.28 9.03
C GLU A 10 13.25 -2.66 9.44
N THR A 11 13.56 -3.66 8.61
CA THR A 11 13.32 -5.07 8.86
C THR A 11 14.61 -5.85 8.58
N ASP A 12 14.57 -7.17 8.69
CA ASP A 12 15.73 -8.00 8.37
C ASP A 12 16.21 -7.82 6.92
N ARG A 13 15.26 -7.75 5.97
CA ARG A 13 15.58 -7.72 4.54
C ARG A 13 15.25 -6.38 3.87
N LEU A 14 14.45 -5.54 4.49
CA LEU A 14 13.87 -4.35 3.85
C LEU A 14 14.18 -3.07 4.61
N LEU A 15 14.24 -1.97 3.84
CA LEU A 15 14.20 -0.60 4.34
C LEU A 15 13.02 0.13 3.67
N LEU A 16 12.04 0.57 4.46
CA LEU A 16 10.93 1.38 3.98
C LEU A 16 11.20 2.84 4.32
N ARG A 17 11.39 3.69 3.31
CA ARG A 17 11.68 5.11 3.49
C ARG A 17 10.90 6.00 2.53
N VAL A 18 10.84 7.27 2.81
CA VAL A 18 10.31 8.26 1.86
C VAL A 18 11.05 8.10 0.52
N PRO A 19 10.32 8.07 -0.62
CA PRO A 19 10.95 7.96 -1.92
C PRO A 19 11.97 9.06 -2.17
N LEU A 20 13.12 8.69 -2.73
CA LEU A 20 14.18 9.58 -3.20
C LEU A 20 14.14 9.67 -4.73
N PRO A 21 14.84 10.64 -5.36
CA PRO A 21 14.83 10.77 -6.82
C PRO A 21 15.20 9.51 -7.59
N GLN A 22 16.12 8.70 -7.06
CA GLN A 22 16.51 7.41 -7.69
C GLN A 22 15.42 6.35 -7.69
N ASP A 23 14.41 6.45 -6.82
CA ASP A 23 13.30 5.49 -6.76
C ASP A 23 12.25 5.74 -7.83
N ARG A 24 12.27 6.91 -8.46
CA ARG A 24 11.27 7.36 -9.41
C ARG A 24 11.12 6.39 -10.59
N LEU A 25 12.22 5.98 -11.21
CA LEU A 25 12.20 5.06 -12.35
C LEU A 25 11.72 3.66 -11.98
N PRO A 26 12.24 2.99 -10.92
CA PRO A 26 11.71 1.72 -10.46
C PRO A 26 10.22 1.76 -10.09
N LEU A 27 9.77 2.80 -9.39
CA LEU A 27 8.35 2.96 -9.04
C LEU A 27 7.49 3.16 -10.29
N HIS A 28 7.93 3.99 -11.24
CA HIS A 28 7.23 4.15 -12.51
C HIS A 28 7.14 2.83 -13.28
N ALA A 29 8.22 2.05 -13.36
CA ALA A 29 8.22 0.76 -14.02
C ALA A 29 7.15 -0.20 -13.44
N MET A 30 6.92 -0.18 -12.13
CA MET A 30 5.85 -0.96 -11.50
C MET A 30 4.45 -0.47 -11.91
N TRP A 31 4.21 0.85 -11.91
CA TRP A 31 2.92 1.41 -12.34
C TRP A 31 2.67 1.29 -13.85
N ALA A 32 3.72 1.14 -14.65
CA ALA A 32 3.63 0.90 -16.09
C ALA A 32 3.48 -0.59 -16.44
N ASP A 33 3.69 -1.50 -15.48
CA ASP A 33 3.61 -2.95 -15.70
C ASP A 33 2.15 -3.42 -15.59
N PRO A 34 1.54 -3.95 -16.68
CA PRO A 34 0.17 -4.46 -16.66
C PRO A 34 -0.04 -5.59 -15.65
N ALA A 35 0.99 -6.42 -15.37
CA ALA A 35 0.87 -7.51 -14.43
C ALA A 35 0.78 -7.00 -12.98
N VAL A 36 1.53 -5.95 -12.64
CA VAL A 36 1.44 -5.27 -11.34
C VAL A 36 0.09 -4.58 -11.18
N MET A 37 -0.39 -3.94 -12.24
CA MET A 37 -1.59 -3.10 -12.22
C MET A 37 -2.90 -3.86 -12.47
N ALA A 38 -2.83 -5.15 -12.78
CA ALA A 38 -4.00 -5.96 -13.16
C ALA A 38 -5.21 -5.81 -12.24
N ASP A 39 -4.97 -5.79 -10.92
CA ASP A 39 -6.02 -5.64 -9.90
C ASP A 39 -6.02 -4.27 -9.20
N LEU A 40 -5.08 -3.38 -9.56
CA LEU A 40 -4.91 -2.08 -8.90
C LEU A 40 -5.54 -0.92 -9.67
N GLY A 41 -5.59 -1.03 -11.00
CA GLY A 41 -6.12 0.02 -11.85
C GLY A 41 -5.44 0.06 -13.23
N PRO A 42 -5.68 1.09 -14.02
CA PRO A 42 -4.99 1.27 -15.28
C PRO A 42 -3.49 1.51 -15.07
N VAL A 43 -2.68 1.09 -16.02
CA VAL A 43 -1.25 1.46 -16.03
C VAL A 43 -1.09 2.97 -16.08
N LYS A 44 0.02 3.47 -15.53
CA LYS A 44 0.30 4.90 -15.43
C LYS A 44 1.47 5.30 -16.30
N ASN A 45 1.38 6.49 -16.86
CA ASN A 45 2.53 7.16 -17.46
C ASN A 45 3.44 7.80 -16.38
N ALA A 46 4.56 8.38 -16.79
CA ALA A 46 5.54 8.95 -15.87
C ALA A 46 4.96 10.08 -15.00
N ALA A 47 4.16 10.98 -15.59
CA ALA A 47 3.56 12.11 -14.88
C ALA A 47 2.54 11.64 -13.83
N GLU A 48 1.73 10.63 -14.14
CA GLU A 48 0.77 10.02 -13.21
C GLU A 48 1.47 9.29 -12.07
N SER A 49 2.61 8.65 -12.35
CA SER A 49 3.46 8.01 -11.35
C SER A 49 4.07 9.05 -10.40
N ASP A 50 4.60 10.15 -10.92
CA ASP A 50 5.11 11.26 -10.13
C ASP A 50 4.02 11.89 -9.25
N ALA A 51 2.83 12.10 -9.79
CA ALA A 51 1.67 12.59 -9.04
C ALA A 51 1.28 11.63 -7.91
N SER A 52 1.42 10.31 -8.12
CA SER A 52 1.18 9.31 -7.08
C SER A 52 2.21 9.40 -5.97
N ILE A 53 3.50 9.55 -6.28
CA ILE A 53 4.57 9.75 -5.29
C ILE A 53 4.31 11.04 -4.49
N ALA A 54 4.01 12.15 -5.16
CA ALA A 54 3.75 13.44 -4.53
C ALA A 54 2.52 13.39 -3.60
N ARG A 55 1.46 12.72 -4.00
CA ARG A 55 0.25 12.52 -3.18
C ARG A 55 0.57 11.77 -1.89
N HIS A 56 1.37 10.69 -1.96
CA HIS A 56 1.77 9.98 -0.75
C HIS A 56 2.71 10.79 0.13
N ALA A 57 3.62 11.59 -0.44
CA ALA A 57 4.46 12.50 0.32
C ALA A 57 3.64 13.56 1.09
N ALA A 58 2.51 14.00 0.55
CA ALA A 58 1.62 14.97 1.19
C ALA A 58 0.91 14.40 2.44
N TYR A 59 0.88 13.08 2.62
CA TYR A 59 0.32 12.46 3.83
C TYR A 59 1.32 12.38 5.00
N ALA A 60 2.55 12.90 4.86
CA ALA A 60 3.59 12.78 5.89
C ALA A 60 3.06 13.13 7.31
N PRO A 61 3.46 12.36 8.34
CA PRO A 61 4.38 11.23 8.35
C PRO A 61 3.79 9.89 7.87
N LEU A 62 2.52 9.86 7.49
CA LEU A 62 1.91 8.77 6.73
C LEU A 62 2.36 8.83 5.27
N GLY A 63 1.77 7.98 4.44
CA GLY A 63 2.07 7.82 3.03
C GLY A 63 2.82 6.53 2.76
N PHE A 64 2.70 6.06 1.52
CA PHE A 64 3.48 4.89 1.12
C PHE A 64 4.94 5.26 0.99
N ARG A 65 5.80 4.31 1.29
CA ARG A 65 7.25 4.41 1.28
C ARG A 65 7.83 3.52 0.20
N ALA A 66 8.95 3.92 -0.38
CA ALA A 66 9.73 3.02 -1.23
C ALA A 66 10.23 1.85 -0.39
N VAL A 67 10.01 0.65 -0.88
CA VAL A 67 10.50 -0.60 -0.27
C VAL A 67 11.82 -0.95 -0.94
N ILE A 68 12.89 -0.89 -0.18
CA ILE A 68 14.25 -1.13 -0.64
C ILE A 68 14.71 -2.49 -0.13
N LEU A 69 15.22 -3.33 -1.02
CA LEU A 69 15.88 -4.58 -0.65
C LEU A 69 17.28 -4.26 -0.12
N ARG A 70 17.55 -4.55 1.15
CA ARG A 70 18.80 -4.13 1.83
C ARG A 70 20.04 -4.75 1.21
N GLU A 71 19.96 -5.99 0.74
CA GLU A 71 21.06 -6.71 0.12
C GLU A 71 21.61 -6.03 -1.13
N SER A 72 20.72 -5.50 -1.99
CA SER A 72 21.09 -4.94 -3.29
C SER A 72 20.91 -3.44 -3.42
N GLY A 73 20.18 -2.81 -2.49
CA GLY A 73 19.77 -1.41 -2.61
C GLY A 73 18.66 -1.18 -3.64
N ALA A 74 18.10 -2.23 -4.24
CA ALA A 74 17.06 -2.11 -5.25
C ALA A 74 15.72 -1.65 -4.66
N THR A 75 15.04 -0.74 -5.35
CA THR A 75 13.66 -0.35 -5.05
C THR A 75 12.74 -1.40 -5.64
N ILE A 76 12.10 -2.20 -4.77
CA ILE A 76 11.30 -3.37 -5.14
C ILE A 76 9.80 -3.19 -4.97
N GLY A 77 9.37 -2.10 -4.33
CA GLY A 77 7.96 -1.90 -4.03
C GLY A 77 7.64 -0.53 -3.46
N PHE A 78 6.36 -0.36 -3.18
CA PHE A 78 5.78 0.83 -2.57
C PHE A 78 4.72 0.36 -1.57
N CYS A 79 4.90 0.65 -0.28
CA CYS A 79 4.08 0.13 0.79
C CYS A 79 3.99 1.12 1.96
N GLY A 80 2.85 1.18 2.62
CA GLY A 80 2.68 2.02 3.79
C GLY A 80 1.23 2.29 4.17
N LEU A 81 1.07 3.20 5.12
CA LEU A 81 -0.22 3.61 5.67
C LEU A 81 -0.63 4.98 5.11
N LYS A 82 -1.91 5.15 4.83
CA LYS A 82 -2.49 6.42 4.40
C LYS A 82 -3.90 6.58 4.99
N PRO A 83 -4.49 7.79 4.95
CA PRO A 83 -5.91 7.93 5.23
C PRO A 83 -6.76 7.18 4.19
N GLY A 84 -7.81 6.51 4.64
CA GLY A 84 -8.80 5.92 3.76
C GLY A 84 -9.49 6.98 2.91
N ALA A 85 -9.81 6.65 1.67
CA ALA A 85 -10.40 7.60 0.73
C ALA A 85 -11.78 8.09 1.21
N PRO A 86 -12.10 9.40 1.06
CA PRO A 86 -13.30 9.99 1.64
C PRO A 86 -14.61 9.39 1.13
N ASP A 87 -14.64 8.96 -0.12
CA ASP A 87 -15.86 8.42 -0.76
C ASP A 87 -15.95 6.88 -0.67
N THR A 88 -15.37 6.30 0.37
CA THR A 88 -15.35 4.86 0.60
C THR A 88 -15.81 4.52 2.03
N PRO A 89 -16.24 3.27 2.30
CA PRO A 89 -16.59 2.84 3.65
C PRO A 89 -15.46 2.97 4.69
N ILE A 90 -14.22 3.14 4.23
CA ILE A 90 -13.03 3.30 5.09
C ILE A 90 -12.63 4.77 5.30
N ALA A 91 -13.47 5.72 4.92
CA ALA A 91 -13.20 7.15 5.08
C ALA A 91 -12.78 7.47 6.52
N GLY A 92 -11.66 8.19 6.68
CA GLY A 92 -11.12 8.56 7.98
C GLY A 92 -10.42 7.43 8.76
N MET A 93 -10.42 6.20 8.27
CA MET A 93 -9.68 5.09 8.85
C MET A 93 -8.22 5.08 8.37
N LEU A 94 -7.37 4.35 9.07
CA LEU A 94 -5.98 4.14 8.67
C LEU A 94 -5.90 2.94 7.73
N GLU A 95 -5.53 3.18 6.48
CA GLU A 95 -5.47 2.18 5.42
C GLU A 95 -4.03 1.74 5.15
N ILE A 96 -3.78 0.44 5.12
CA ILE A 96 -2.54 -0.18 4.65
C ILE A 96 -2.66 -0.58 3.17
N GLY A 97 -1.62 -0.35 2.38
CA GLY A 97 -1.55 -0.82 1.01
C GLY A 97 -0.13 -1.16 0.59
N TRP A 98 -0.01 -1.91 -0.49
CA TRP A 98 1.26 -2.38 -1.05
C TRP A 98 1.21 -2.61 -2.55
N MET A 99 2.37 -2.50 -3.17
CA MET A 99 2.65 -2.85 -4.55
C MET A 99 4.10 -3.30 -4.65
N LEU A 100 4.39 -4.40 -5.32
CA LEU A 100 5.75 -4.89 -5.58
C LEU A 100 5.94 -5.19 -7.05
N ALA A 101 7.16 -5.02 -7.53
CA ALA A 101 7.58 -5.46 -8.85
C ALA A 101 7.52 -6.99 -8.97
N VAL A 102 7.09 -7.49 -10.12
CA VAL A 102 6.84 -8.93 -10.38
C VAL A 102 8.00 -9.84 -9.97
N PRO A 103 9.29 -9.52 -10.25
CA PRO A 103 10.41 -10.38 -9.88
C PRO A 103 10.53 -10.67 -8.37
N TYR A 104 9.87 -9.85 -7.54
CA TYR A 104 9.94 -9.99 -6.07
C TYR A 104 8.67 -10.59 -5.46
N TRP A 105 7.75 -11.08 -6.30
CA TRP A 105 6.58 -11.81 -5.82
C TRP A 105 6.95 -13.20 -5.28
N GLY A 106 6.17 -13.70 -4.34
CA GLY A 106 6.39 -15.03 -3.75
C GLY A 106 7.50 -15.11 -2.70
N GLY A 107 8.39 -14.11 -2.62
CA GLY A 107 9.51 -14.07 -1.66
C GLY A 107 9.15 -13.61 -0.24
N GLY A 108 7.87 -13.31 0.04
CA GLY A 108 7.41 -12.85 1.34
C GLY A 108 7.66 -11.36 1.64
N TYR A 109 8.23 -10.63 0.71
CA TYR A 109 8.58 -9.20 0.90
C TYR A 109 7.36 -8.31 1.15
N ALA A 110 6.25 -8.53 0.45
CA ALA A 110 5.02 -7.75 0.69
C ALA A 110 4.48 -7.95 2.11
N ARG A 111 4.53 -9.19 2.63
CA ARG A 111 4.12 -9.49 4.01
C ARG A 111 5.03 -8.82 5.02
N GLU A 112 6.34 -8.89 4.81
CA GLU A 112 7.33 -8.27 5.69
C GLU A 112 7.17 -6.74 5.73
N ALA A 113 7.05 -6.10 4.56
CA ALA A 113 6.83 -4.66 4.45
C ALA A 113 5.53 -4.21 5.11
N ALA A 114 4.42 -4.90 4.81
CA ALA A 114 3.11 -4.55 5.35
C ALA A 114 3.03 -4.79 6.88
N ALA A 115 3.60 -5.89 7.38
CA ALA A 115 3.66 -6.16 8.82
C ALA A 115 4.46 -5.08 9.56
N ALA A 116 5.59 -4.64 9.02
CA ALA A 116 6.40 -3.57 9.59
C ALA A 116 5.67 -2.21 9.56
N ALA A 117 4.98 -1.89 8.47
CA ALA A 117 4.16 -0.68 8.37
C ALA A 117 2.98 -0.70 9.35
N ILE A 118 2.32 -1.83 9.55
CA ILE A 118 1.24 -2.01 10.54
C ILE A 118 1.80 -1.80 11.96
N ALA A 119 2.93 -2.42 12.31
CA ALA A 119 3.57 -2.25 13.61
C ALA A 119 3.97 -0.80 13.86
N TRP A 120 4.51 -0.12 12.86
CA TRP A 120 4.79 1.32 12.91
C TRP A 120 3.50 2.13 13.16
N GLY A 121 2.42 1.76 12.49
CA GLY A 121 1.11 2.38 12.66
C GLY A 121 0.62 2.28 14.11
N TRP A 122 0.72 1.10 14.70
CA TRP A 122 0.35 0.89 16.10
C TRP A 122 1.17 1.71 17.07
N ALA A 123 2.47 1.84 16.82
CA ALA A 123 3.37 2.61 17.68
C ALA A 123 3.18 4.13 17.58
N ASN A 124 2.71 4.63 16.44
CA ASN A 124 2.75 6.06 16.12
C ASN A 124 1.37 6.71 15.89
N ARG A 125 0.29 5.93 15.87
CA ARG A 125 -1.07 6.43 15.60
C ARG A 125 -2.08 5.89 16.62
N PRO A 126 -3.02 6.71 17.08
CA PRO A 126 -4.05 6.28 18.04
C PRO A 126 -5.22 5.57 17.32
N ALA A 127 -4.96 4.85 16.24
CA ALA A 127 -6.00 4.14 15.49
C ALA A 127 -6.42 2.88 16.24
N GLU A 128 -7.72 2.61 16.34
CA GLU A 128 -8.27 1.39 16.93
C GLU A 128 -8.20 0.20 15.97
N ALA A 129 -8.11 0.48 14.66
CA ALA A 129 -8.00 -0.52 13.63
C ALA A 129 -7.21 -0.01 12.42
N ILE A 130 -6.62 -0.93 11.67
CA ILE A 130 -6.07 -0.70 10.34
C ILE A 130 -6.90 -1.51 9.35
N VAL A 131 -7.21 -0.91 8.21
CA VAL A 131 -8.02 -1.51 7.15
C VAL A 131 -7.20 -1.64 5.86
N ALA A 132 -7.64 -2.53 4.98
CA ALA A 132 -7.14 -2.62 3.61
C ALA A 132 -8.32 -2.88 2.68
N ILE A 133 -8.25 -2.32 1.46
CA ILE A 133 -9.21 -2.59 0.41
C ILE A 133 -8.52 -3.19 -0.81
N THR A 134 -9.25 -4.03 -1.54
CA THR A 134 -8.79 -4.55 -2.82
C THR A 134 -9.99 -4.97 -3.67
N ALA A 135 -9.79 -5.11 -4.98
CA ALA A 135 -10.78 -5.75 -5.84
C ALA A 135 -11.13 -7.16 -5.32
N GLU A 136 -12.41 -7.52 -5.32
CA GLU A 136 -12.88 -8.81 -4.81
C GLU A 136 -12.18 -10.00 -5.46
N GLN A 137 -11.85 -9.88 -6.75
CA GLN A 137 -11.13 -10.89 -7.53
C GLN A 137 -9.64 -11.02 -7.17
N ASN A 138 -9.04 -10.03 -6.50
CA ASN A 138 -7.61 -10.02 -6.19
C ASN A 138 -7.26 -11.02 -5.07
N ALA A 139 -7.25 -12.30 -5.43
CA ALA A 139 -6.98 -13.38 -4.50
C ALA A 139 -5.59 -13.30 -3.85
N LYS A 140 -4.60 -12.70 -4.53
CA LYS A 140 -3.23 -12.54 -3.98
C LYS A 140 -3.22 -11.58 -2.79
N SER A 141 -3.81 -10.39 -2.96
CA SER A 141 -3.91 -9.40 -1.88
C SER A 141 -4.78 -9.90 -0.73
N ARG A 142 -5.91 -10.55 -1.01
CA ARG A 142 -6.79 -11.11 0.03
C ARG A 142 -6.06 -12.13 0.90
N ARG A 143 -5.33 -13.08 0.28
CA ARG A 143 -4.50 -14.05 1.03
C ARG A 143 -3.39 -13.36 1.85
N LEU A 144 -2.82 -12.27 1.35
CA LEU A 144 -1.84 -11.52 2.12
C LEU A 144 -2.48 -10.83 3.33
N MET A 145 -3.66 -10.22 3.17
CA MET A 145 -4.42 -9.63 4.27
C MET A 145 -4.71 -10.66 5.37
N GLU A 146 -5.16 -11.86 5.00
CA GLU A 146 -5.41 -12.96 5.93
C GLU A 146 -4.13 -13.40 6.67
N ARG A 147 -3.00 -13.50 5.96
CA ARG A 147 -1.69 -13.82 6.58
C ARG A 147 -1.16 -12.72 7.50
N LEU A 148 -1.62 -11.50 7.36
CA LEU A 148 -1.35 -10.39 8.26
C LEU A 148 -2.28 -10.37 9.48
N GLY A 149 -3.22 -11.32 9.57
CA GLY A 149 -4.20 -11.40 10.65
C GLY A 149 -5.42 -10.51 10.44
N MET A 150 -5.58 -9.92 9.25
CA MET A 150 -6.76 -9.14 8.92
C MET A 150 -7.95 -10.05 8.63
N ARG A 151 -9.16 -9.60 8.99
CA ARG A 151 -10.41 -10.31 8.74
C ARG A 151 -11.26 -9.58 7.72
N HIS A 152 -11.91 -10.32 6.85
CA HIS A 152 -12.86 -9.77 5.89
C HIS A 152 -14.06 -9.15 6.62
N GLU A 153 -14.44 -7.93 6.21
CA GLU A 153 -15.60 -7.18 6.70
C GLU A 153 -16.67 -7.11 5.59
N PRO A 154 -17.58 -8.11 5.52
CA PRO A 154 -18.57 -8.17 4.44
C PRO A 154 -19.48 -6.94 4.35
N THR A 155 -19.78 -6.32 5.50
CA THR A 155 -20.63 -5.13 5.59
C THR A 155 -19.98 -3.87 5.01
N MET A 156 -18.67 -3.90 4.77
CA MET A 156 -17.88 -2.82 4.17
C MET A 156 -17.46 -3.15 2.73
N THR A 157 -18.15 -4.06 2.07
CA THR A 157 -17.99 -4.34 0.64
C THR A 157 -18.70 -3.25 -0.16
N PHE A 158 -18.06 -2.72 -1.21
CA PHE A 158 -18.58 -1.57 -1.97
C PHE A 158 -18.16 -1.60 -3.44
N ASP A 159 -18.80 -0.76 -4.24
CA ASP A 159 -18.41 -0.52 -5.62
C ASP A 159 -17.52 0.72 -5.70
N HIS A 160 -16.25 0.52 -6.04
CA HIS A 160 -15.25 1.58 -6.06
C HIS A 160 -15.49 2.54 -7.23
N ALA A 161 -15.77 3.81 -6.93
CA ALA A 161 -16.17 4.82 -7.92
C ALA A 161 -15.12 5.14 -8.99
N SER A 162 -13.83 4.81 -8.73
CA SER A 162 -12.76 5.00 -9.71
C SER A 162 -12.79 4.01 -10.88
N PHE A 163 -13.64 2.98 -10.83
CA PHE A 163 -13.78 1.99 -11.90
C PHE A 163 -15.13 2.11 -12.58
N ALA A 164 -15.17 1.87 -13.90
CA ALA A 164 -16.39 1.82 -14.67
C ALA A 164 -17.36 0.75 -14.14
N ALA A 165 -18.64 0.87 -14.48
CA ALA A 165 -19.68 -0.01 -13.96
C ALA A 165 -19.50 -1.49 -14.33
N ASP A 166 -18.88 -1.75 -15.46
CA ASP A 166 -18.57 -3.07 -16.02
C ASP A 166 -17.14 -3.55 -15.75
N ASP A 167 -16.32 -2.74 -15.06
CA ASP A 167 -14.96 -3.12 -14.71
C ASP A 167 -14.98 -4.17 -13.58
N PRO A 168 -14.38 -5.35 -13.78
CA PRO A 168 -14.37 -6.42 -12.77
C PRO A 168 -13.65 -6.03 -11.46
N ARG A 169 -12.82 -4.97 -11.48
CA ARG A 169 -12.13 -4.44 -10.29
C ARG A 169 -13.03 -3.54 -9.43
N ARG A 170 -14.19 -3.12 -9.98
CA ARG A 170 -15.11 -2.20 -9.30
C ARG A 170 -15.60 -2.75 -7.96
N ARG A 171 -15.96 -4.03 -7.92
CA ARG A 171 -16.37 -4.68 -6.67
C ARG A 171 -15.15 -4.83 -5.75
N SER A 172 -15.17 -4.10 -4.64
CA SER A 172 -14.08 -4.02 -3.67
C SER A 172 -14.50 -4.59 -2.33
N VAL A 173 -13.58 -5.31 -1.70
CA VAL A 173 -13.75 -5.89 -0.36
C VAL A 173 -12.84 -5.18 0.62
N THR A 174 -13.29 -5.10 1.88
CA THR A 174 -12.54 -4.51 2.98
C THR A 174 -12.09 -5.59 3.95
N TYR A 175 -10.85 -5.49 4.40
CA TYR A 175 -10.27 -6.29 5.48
C TYR A 175 -9.87 -5.39 6.63
N ARG A 176 -9.94 -5.89 7.85
CA ARG A 176 -9.69 -5.12 9.07
C ARG A 176 -8.85 -5.92 10.07
N ILE A 177 -7.91 -5.25 10.71
CA ILE A 177 -7.21 -5.75 11.91
C ILE A 177 -7.41 -4.75 13.04
N ALA A 178 -7.85 -5.23 14.20
CA ALA A 178 -7.97 -4.42 15.40
C ALA A 178 -6.61 -4.21 16.05
N ARG A 179 -6.47 -3.11 16.80
CA ARG A 179 -5.30 -2.88 17.64
C ARG A 179 -5.16 -4.03 18.64
N PRO A 180 -3.97 -4.60 18.82
CA PRO A 180 -3.71 -5.54 19.91
C PRO A 180 -3.97 -4.89 21.27
N SER A 181 -4.54 -5.65 22.20
CA SER A 181 -4.79 -5.25 23.59
C SER A 181 -3.50 -4.99 24.33
#